data_b608ff9e45446f5aaf3e4ff7bc2a04f4
#
_entry.id   b608ff9e45446f5aaf3e4ff7bc2a04f4
#
_cell.length_a   1.000
_cell.length_b   1.000
_cell.length_c   1.000
_cell.angle_alpha   90.00
_cell.angle_beta   90.00
_cell.angle_gamma   90.00
#
_symmetry.space_group_name_H-M   'P 1'
#
loop_
_entity.id
_entity.type
_entity.pdbx_description
1 polymer ?
#
loop_
_entity_poly.entity_id
_entity_poly.type
_entity_poly.pdbx_seq_one_letter_code
_entity_poly.pdbx_strand_id
1 'polypeptide(L)'
;MLEIKKVIFITGLLILSCTSQNIIEGRITKLESIDLNGIKSVDIIFFENQFEQHEFYVDKNNRLEDINIDFTYSHIKSHMLDGEKVEIVFEIKNSKKIIKSFKFLDHSH
;
A
#
# COMPACT_ATOMS: atom_id res chain seq x y z
N MET A 1 14.06 11.54 -38.99
CA MET A 1 14.14 10.10 -38.83
C MET A 1 14.28 9.68 -37.39
N LEU A 2 15.24 10.26 -36.74
CA LEU A 2 15.39 9.96 -35.32
C LEU A 2 14.20 10.42 -34.52
N GLU A 3 13.60 11.50 -34.94
CA GLU A 3 12.42 12.04 -34.29
C GLU A 3 11.25 11.08 -34.26
N ILE A 4 11.11 10.35 -35.32
CA ILE A 4 10.03 9.38 -35.42
C ILE A 4 10.16 8.31 -34.35
N LYS A 5 11.38 7.85 -34.14
CA LYS A 5 11.61 6.83 -33.13
C LYS A 5 11.32 7.36 -31.73
N LYS A 6 11.66 8.60 -31.48
CA LYS A 6 11.39 9.19 -30.18
C LYS A 6 9.90 9.28 -29.91
N VAL A 7 9.14 9.62 -30.93
CA VAL A 7 7.70 9.75 -30.76
C VAL A 7 7.10 8.41 -30.40
N ILE A 8 7.52 7.36 -31.05
CA ILE A 8 7.01 6.02 -30.76
C ILE A 8 7.35 5.62 -29.34
N PHE A 9 8.55 5.91 -28.92
CA PHE A 9 8.99 5.58 -27.58
C PHE A 9 8.14 6.30 -26.52
N ILE A 10 7.87 7.57 -26.74
CA ILE A 10 7.07 8.35 -25.81
C ILE A 10 5.67 7.78 -25.70
N THR A 11 5.11 7.35 -26.80
CA THR A 11 3.79 6.75 -26.78
C THR A 11 3.75 5.51 -25.90
N GLY A 12 4.78 4.69 -26.01
CA GLY A 12 4.86 3.51 -25.16
C GLY A 12 4.92 3.84 -23.68
N LEU A 13 5.65 4.88 -23.34
CA LEU A 13 5.74 5.30 -21.95
C LEU A 13 4.40 5.75 -21.41
N LEU A 14 3.64 6.47 -22.19
CA LEU A 14 2.34 6.93 -21.76
C LEU A 14 1.41 5.77 -21.46
N ILE A 15 1.44 4.76 -22.26
CA ILE A 15 0.61 3.58 -22.04
C ILE A 15 0.99 2.93 -20.71
N LEU A 16 2.27 2.80 -20.44
CA LEU A 16 2.71 2.18 -19.20
C LEU A 16 2.28 2.98 -17.99
N SER A 17 2.34 4.31 -18.07
CA SER A 17 1.95 5.10 -16.92
C SER A 17 0.46 4.99 -16.61
N CYS A 18 -0.36 4.72 -17.59
CA CYS A 18 -1.79 4.60 -17.36
C CYS A 18 -2.18 3.35 -16.60
N THR A 19 -1.33 2.32 -16.61
CA THR A 19 -1.70 1.04 -16.03
C THR A 19 -0.92 0.71 -14.78
N SER A 20 -0.18 1.65 -14.23
CA SER A 20 0.72 1.33 -13.15
C SER A 20 0.01 1.26 -11.81
N GLN A 21 -0.33 0.06 -11.39
CA GLN A 21 -0.59 -0.24 -9.99
C GLN A 21 0.58 -1.05 -9.49
N ASN A 22 1.01 -0.74 -8.27
CA ASN A 22 2.14 -1.41 -7.67
C ASN A 22 1.66 -2.39 -6.62
N ILE A 23 2.19 -3.60 -6.67
CA ILE A 23 1.84 -4.66 -5.74
C ILE A 23 3.10 -5.13 -5.05
N ILE A 24 3.05 -5.27 -3.73
CA ILE A 24 4.21 -5.70 -2.97
C ILE A 24 3.77 -6.66 -1.86
N GLU A 25 4.59 -7.65 -1.59
CA GLU A 25 4.37 -8.60 -0.51
C GLU A 25 5.49 -8.49 0.51
N GLY A 26 5.15 -8.59 1.76
CA GLY A 26 6.12 -8.52 2.83
C GLY A 26 5.45 -8.60 4.19
N ARG A 27 6.10 -8.01 5.18
CA ARG A 27 5.60 -8.04 6.56
C ARG A 27 5.55 -6.65 7.13
N ILE A 28 4.57 -6.43 7.98
CA ILE A 28 4.43 -5.16 8.68
C ILE A 28 5.38 -5.18 9.87
N THR A 29 6.14 -4.10 10.03
CA THR A 29 7.09 -4.01 11.15
C THR A 29 6.62 -3.04 12.22
N LYS A 30 5.78 -2.07 11.86
CA LYS A 30 5.30 -1.07 12.81
C LYS A 30 4.05 -0.42 12.26
N LEU A 31 3.18 0.02 13.15
CA LEU A 31 1.98 0.77 12.81
C LEU A 31 2.00 2.10 13.51
N GLU A 32 1.59 3.16 12.81
CA GLU A 32 1.30 4.43 13.44
C GLU A 32 -0.18 4.69 13.32
N SER A 33 -0.77 5.11 14.41
CA SER A 33 -2.20 5.30 14.48
C SER A 33 -2.54 6.72 14.86
N ILE A 34 -3.74 7.14 14.47
CA ILE A 34 -4.31 8.38 14.95
C ILE A 34 -5.60 8.03 15.67
N ASP A 35 -5.99 8.87 16.60
CA ASP A 35 -7.24 8.68 17.33
C ASP A 35 -8.32 9.50 16.64
N LEU A 36 -9.34 8.81 16.16
CA LEU A 36 -10.50 9.44 15.57
C LEU A 36 -11.70 9.10 16.44
N ASN A 37 -12.17 10.11 17.17
CA ASN A 37 -13.34 9.94 18.03
C ASN A 37 -13.15 8.79 19.04
N GLY A 38 -11.93 8.71 19.61
CA GLY A 38 -11.65 7.69 20.60
C GLY A 38 -11.35 6.31 20.04
N ILE A 39 -11.27 6.18 18.74
CA ILE A 39 -10.98 4.90 18.10
C ILE A 39 -9.63 5.01 17.41
N LYS A 40 -8.78 4.02 17.64
CA LYS A 40 -7.49 3.99 16.96
C LYS A 40 -7.65 3.54 15.52
N SER A 41 -7.16 4.37 14.61
CA SER A 41 -7.14 4.07 13.20
C SER A 41 -5.72 4.06 12.69
N VAL A 42 -5.45 3.20 11.71
CA VAL A 42 -4.10 3.11 11.14
C VAL A 42 -3.90 4.26 10.17
N ASP A 43 -2.78 4.97 10.33
CA ASP A 43 -2.44 6.08 9.44
C ASP A 43 -1.24 5.75 8.57
N ILE A 44 -0.22 5.10 9.16
CA ILE A 44 0.97 4.72 8.44
C ILE A 44 1.31 3.28 8.77
N ILE A 45 1.67 2.52 7.74
CA ILE A 45 2.16 1.15 7.90
C ILE A 45 3.62 1.13 7.50
N PHE A 46 4.48 0.70 8.42
CA PHE A 46 5.88 0.44 8.11
C PHE A 46 6.01 -1.02 7.73
N PHE A 47 6.69 -1.27 6.63
CA PHE A 47 6.60 -2.53 5.93
C PHE A 47 7.99 -2.95 5.45
N GLU A 48 8.25 -4.24 5.49
CA GLU A 48 9.54 -4.77 5.08
C GLU A 48 9.34 -5.81 3.99
N ASN A 49 10.11 -5.67 2.92
CA ASN A 49 10.13 -6.63 1.82
C ASN A 49 11.58 -7.00 1.58
N GLN A 50 11.96 -8.22 1.92
CA GLN A 50 13.30 -8.74 1.72
C GLN A 50 14.37 -7.76 2.19
N PHE A 51 14.84 -6.89 1.32
CA PHE A 51 15.95 -6.00 1.64
C PHE A 51 15.55 -4.55 1.78
N GLU A 52 14.27 -4.23 1.59
CA GLU A 52 13.81 -2.86 1.57
C GLU A 52 12.76 -2.59 2.62
N GLN A 53 12.77 -1.37 3.11
CA GLN A 53 11.74 -0.91 4.03
C GLN A 53 10.90 0.15 3.33
N HIS A 54 9.61 0.14 3.61
CA HIS A 54 8.65 1.02 2.97
C HIS A 54 7.74 1.63 4.01
N GLU A 55 7.23 2.81 3.68
CA GLU A 55 6.18 3.46 4.46
C GLU A 55 4.97 3.61 3.56
N PHE A 56 3.85 3.09 4.01
CA PHE A 56 2.60 3.20 3.27
C PHE A 56 1.62 4.04 4.06
N TYR A 57 0.93 4.92 3.36
CA TYR A 57 0.02 5.87 3.97
C TYR A 57 -1.41 5.52 3.63
N VAL A 58 -2.31 5.70 4.59
CA VAL A 58 -3.73 5.52 4.37
C VAL A 58 -4.29 6.86 3.91
N ASP A 59 -5.08 6.83 2.83
CA ASP A 59 -5.68 8.03 2.28
C ASP A 59 -6.68 8.61 3.27
N LYS A 60 -6.52 9.88 3.61
CA LYS A 60 -7.39 10.53 4.58
C LYS A 60 -8.82 10.70 4.08
N ASN A 61 -8.97 10.80 2.77
CA ASN A 61 -10.30 11.04 2.18
C ASN A 61 -11.03 9.75 1.86
N ASN A 62 -10.30 8.66 1.67
CA ASN A 62 -10.86 7.36 1.36
C ASN A 62 -10.22 6.33 2.27
N ARG A 63 -10.65 6.31 3.51
CA ARG A 63 -10.04 5.44 4.50
C ARG A 63 -10.38 3.98 4.22
N LEU A 64 -9.37 3.12 4.32
CA LEU A 64 -9.54 1.70 4.05
C LEU A 64 -10.45 1.02 5.04
N GLU A 65 -10.45 1.47 6.29
CA GLU A 65 -11.32 0.85 7.29
C GLU A 65 -12.80 1.05 6.98
N ASP A 66 -13.14 1.99 6.10
CA ASP A 66 -14.52 2.20 5.71
C ASP A 66 -15.00 1.20 4.67
N ILE A 67 -14.08 0.57 3.96
CA ILE A 67 -14.41 -0.36 2.88
C ILE A 67 -13.85 -1.75 3.09
N ASN A 68 -12.99 -1.93 4.07
CA ASN A 68 -12.38 -3.22 4.36
C ASN A 68 -12.50 -3.50 5.85
N ILE A 69 -13.36 -4.44 6.19
CA ILE A 69 -13.67 -4.73 7.59
C ILE A 69 -12.45 -5.22 8.36
N ASP A 70 -11.47 -5.79 7.66
CA ASP A 70 -10.27 -6.31 8.31
C ASP A 70 -9.21 -5.23 8.53
N PHE A 71 -9.43 -4.04 8.03
CA PHE A 71 -8.44 -2.97 8.15
C PHE A 71 -8.72 -2.13 9.39
N THR A 72 -8.50 -2.74 10.55
CA THR A 72 -8.60 -2.04 11.83
C THR A 72 -7.26 -2.17 12.54
N TYR A 73 -6.97 -1.22 13.43
CA TYR A 73 -5.70 -1.22 14.13
C TYR A 73 -5.46 -2.52 14.89
N SER A 74 -6.44 -2.96 15.65
CA SER A 74 -6.26 -4.14 16.49
C SER A 74 -6.10 -5.40 15.66
N HIS A 75 -6.86 -5.53 14.58
CA HIS A 75 -6.78 -6.70 13.72
C HIS A 75 -5.42 -6.77 13.03
N ILE A 76 -4.98 -5.66 12.46
CA ILE A 76 -3.70 -5.61 11.77
C ILE A 76 -2.56 -5.84 12.74
N LYS A 77 -2.63 -5.26 13.93
CA LYS A 77 -1.58 -5.46 14.91
C LYS A 77 -1.46 -6.91 15.34
N SER A 78 -2.57 -7.60 15.47
CA SER A 78 -2.56 -9.00 15.82
C SER A 78 -1.80 -9.83 14.79
N HIS A 79 -2.10 -9.63 13.51
CA HIS A 79 -1.40 -10.34 12.44
C HIS A 79 0.06 -9.92 12.32
N MET A 80 0.35 -8.65 12.59
CA MET A 80 1.71 -8.15 12.58
C MET A 80 2.57 -8.88 13.61
N LEU A 81 2.03 -9.07 14.81
CA LEU A 81 2.76 -9.74 15.87
C LEU A 81 3.02 -11.21 15.55
N ASP A 82 2.16 -11.81 14.75
CA ASP A 82 2.36 -13.18 14.28
C ASP A 82 3.32 -13.27 13.11
N GLY A 83 3.79 -12.15 12.59
CA GLY A 83 4.74 -12.15 11.48
C GLY A 83 4.14 -12.58 10.16
N GLU A 84 2.85 -12.41 9.96
CA GLU A 84 2.19 -12.87 8.76
C GLU A 84 2.51 -12.01 7.56
N LYS A 85 2.52 -12.64 6.39
CA LYS A 85 2.75 -11.92 5.14
C LYS A 85 1.51 -11.17 4.71
N VAL A 86 1.74 -10.03 4.11
CA VAL A 86 0.69 -9.13 3.67
C VAL A 86 0.97 -8.73 2.23
N GLU A 87 -0.08 -8.57 1.45
CA GLU A 87 0.01 -8.00 0.11
C GLU A 87 -0.60 -6.62 0.15
N ILE A 88 0.14 -5.64 -0.36
CA ILE A 88 -0.33 -4.26 -0.44
C ILE A 88 -0.33 -3.82 -1.89
N VAL A 89 -1.45 -3.30 -2.34
CA VAL A 89 -1.56 -2.61 -3.63
C VAL A 89 -1.56 -1.13 -3.33
N PHE A 90 -0.67 -0.40 -3.98
CA PHE A 90 -0.52 1.01 -3.69
C PHE A 90 -0.30 1.82 -4.96
N GLU A 91 -0.49 3.11 -4.85
CA GLU A 91 -0.11 4.03 -5.91
C GLU A 91 0.74 5.13 -5.31
N ILE A 92 1.56 5.74 -6.15
CA ILE A 92 2.44 6.82 -5.71
C ILE A 92 1.78 8.15 -6.04
N LYS A 93 1.62 8.98 -5.04
CA LYS A 93 0.95 10.25 -5.16
C LYS A 93 1.70 11.27 -4.32
N ASN A 94 2.21 12.33 -4.96
CA ASN A 94 3.00 13.34 -4.27
C ASN A 94 4.18 12.72 -3.51
N SER A 95 4.85 11.78 -4.14
CA SER A 95 6.02 11.07 -3.58
C SER A 95 5.69 10.20 -2.39
N LYS A 96 4.42 9.92 -2.14
CA LYS A 96 4.00 9.03 -1.06
C LYS A 96 3.31 7.81 -1.62
N LYS A 97 3.52 6.68 -0.96
CA LYS A 97 2.87 5.42 -1.33
C LYS A 97 1.54 5.33 -0.60
N ILE A 98 0.47 5.41 -1.34
CA ILE A 98 -0.88 5.40 -0.78
C ILE A 98 -1.49 4.02 -0.98
N ILE A 99 -1.95 3.41 0.10
CA ILE A 99 -2.51 2.06 0.04
C ILE A 99 -3.86 2.09 -0.66
N LYS A 100 -4.01 1.22 -1.65
CA LYS A 100 -5.28 1.06 -2.36
C LYS A 100 -5.99 -0.21 -1.94
N SER A 101 -5.27 -1.26 -1.61
CA SER A 101 -5.86 -2.45 -1.06
C SER A 101 -4.83 -3.20 -0.23
N PHE A 102 -5.32 -4.09 0.63
CA PHE A 102 -4.53 -4.72 1.66
C PHE A 102 -5.12 -6.08 1.96
N LYS A 103 -4.26 -7.10 2.05
CA LYS A 103 -4.78 -8.43 2.30
C LYS A 103 -3.72 -9.29 2.97
N PHE A 104 -4.14 -10.12 3.92
CA PHE A 104 -3.27 -11.07 4.59
C PHE A 104 -3.15 -12.32 3.73
N LEU A 105 -1.91 -12.75 3.49
CA LEU A 105 -1.66 -13.90 2.61
C LEU A 105 -1.64 -15.22 3.36
N ASP A 106 -1.21 -15.19 4.61
CA ASP A 106 -1.08 -16.41 5.41
C ASP A 106 -2.31 -16.67 6.27
N HIS A 107 -3.40 -16.00 5.95
CA HIS A 107 -4.62 -16.10 6.72
C HIS A 107 -5.34 -17.39 6.38
N SER A 108 -5.37 -18.30 7.32
CA SER A 108 -5.87 -19.64 7.02
C SER A 108 -7.09 -19.97 7.87
N HIS A 109 -8.14 -19.23 7.70
CA HIS A 109 -9.39 -19.62 8.38
C HIS A 109 -10.58 -19.46 7.57
#